data_19cf51c500f2ebb215df3b2aaf764119
#
_entry.id   19cf51c500f2ebb215df3b2aaf764119
#
_cell.length_a   1.000
_cell.length_b   1.000
_cell.length_c   1.000
_cell.angle_alpha   90.00
_cell.angle_beta   90.00
_cell.angle_gamma   90.00
#
_symmetry.space_group_name_H-M   'P 1'
#
loop_
_entity.id
_entity.type
_entity.pdbx_description
1 polymer ?
#
loop_
_entity_poly.entity_id
_entity_poly.type
_entity_poly.pdbx_seq_one_letter_code
_entity_poly.pdbx_strand_id
1 'polypeptide(L)'
;MMQVRRFILRVVLIFLVLSGAGFACYELFHWMTHVYEFDARIKSDLTRVSSKVNGTIDEILVNEGDQVKVGDLLIVMNGDGINHQINALDAELNGQKAKTVKFEAQKLNLNVELDAQISTKNEEIKSLTVELKALLNRESLALKKLERTKYLVSKNLTSKKNLDIDQDYLLNLSGQVYVSEAEIKVAQMELMEITVKRSKINILDQDIIISGMAARRLAAELQELEVELEERRIRSPVNGIVDIVFKNQGEYIEDASEILVLHDPENIWVEANIEEDQIRHIQLGQPVKIDFNAYPFNSFRGEVIYIGRVTLSDLAMSKADLGGGRGRKLVQRIPIKIKLVDKPEITAPGMLAEVNIQIQDKVFLK
;
A
#
# COMPACT_ATOMS: atom_id res chain seq x y z
N MET A 1 -19.84 40.87 89.84
CA MET A 1 -20.33 40.29 88.59
C MET A 1 -19.84 41.03 87.31
N MET A 2 -19.80 42.33 87.30
CA MET A 2 -19.45 43.09 86.06
C MET A 2 -18.00 42.98 85.60
N GLN A 3 -17.04 42.79 86.48
CA GLN A 3 -15.61 42.63 86.13
C GLN A 3 -15.29 41.25 85.49
N VAL A 4 -15.89 40.18 85.99
CA VAL A 4 -15.77 38.82 85.45
C VAL A 4 -16.32 38.74 84.01
N ARG A 5 -17.43 39.37 83.74
CA ARG A 5 -18.05 39.45 82.41
C ARG A 5 -17.19 40.21 81.42
N ARG A 6 -16.49 41.28 81.84
CA ARG A 6 -15.52 42.00 80.98
C ARG A 6 -14.25 41.23 80.74
N PHE A 7 -13.78 40.42 81.70
CA PHE A 7 -12.66 39.57 81.57
C PHE A 7 -12.95 38.41 80.54
N ILE A 8 -14.12 37.74 80.73
CA ILE A 8 -14.55 36.69 79.78
C ILE A 8 -14.69 37.24 78.35
N LEU A 9 -15.29 38.47 78.21
CA LEU A 9 -15.43 39.11 76.91
C LEU A 9 -14.05 39.41 76.22
N ARG A 10 -13.07 39.82 76.97
CA ARG A 10 -11.71 40.06 76.49
C ARG A 10 -11.00 38.75 76.04
N VAL A 11 -11.15 37.67 76.84
CA VAL A 11 -10.61 36.38 76.51
C VAL A 11 -11.25 35.80 75.24
N VAL A 12 -12.60 35.90 75.13
CA VAL A 12 -13.30 35.49 73.88
C VAL A 12 -12.88 36.30 72.66
N LEU A 13 -12.68 37.63 72.86
CA LEU A 13 -12.23 38.47 71.73
C LEU A 13 -10.81 38.18 71.30
N ILE A 14 -9.91 37.91 72.26
CA ILE A 14 -8.52 37.49 71.97
C ILE A 14 -8.52 36.15 71.23
N PHE A 15 -9.34 35.18 71.64
CA PHE A 15 -9.46 33.89 71.03
C PHE A 15 -10.00 34.01 69.56
N LEU A 16 -11.00 34.90 69.38
CA LEU A 16 -11.58 35.18 68.06
C LEU A 16 -10.55 35.82 67.10
N VAL A 17 -9.74 36.75 67.62
CA VAL A 17 -8.67 37.43 66.88
C VAL A 17 -7.54 36.40 66.50
N LEU A 18 -7.12 35.55 67.45
CA LEU A 18 -6.14 34.53 67.24
C LEU A 18 -6.62 33.47 66.24
N SER A 19 -7.90 33.06 66.34
CA SER A 19 -8.52 32.13 65.39
C SER A 19 -8.61 32.76 63.99
N GLY A 20 -9.01 34.03 63.89
CA GLY A 20 -9.02 34.78 62.62
C GLY A 20 -7.65 34.97 62.01
N ALA A 21 -6.62 35.29 62.85
CA ALA A 21 -5.23 35.38 62.41
C ALA A 21 -4.69 34.02 61.95
N GLY A 22 -4.99 32.94 62.67
CA GLY A 22 -4.63 31.58 62.28
C GLY A 22 -5.24 31.14 60.93
N PHE A 23 -6.56 31.46 60.74
CA PHE A 23 -7.23 31.22 59.50
C PHE A 23 -6.67 32.04 58.35
N ALA A 24 -6.39 33.31 58.54
CA ALA A 24 -5.76 34.20 57.56
C ALA A 24 -4.37 33.72 57.18
N CYS A 25 -3.60 33.25 58.17
CA CYS A 25 -2.27 32.69 57.93
C CYS A 25 -2.32 31.35 57.14
N TYR A 26 -3.32 30.51 57.44
CA TYR A 26 -3.59 29.28 56.72
C TYR A 26 -3.99 29.54 55.26
N GLU A 27 -4.90 30.46 55.00
CA GLU A 27 -5.32 30.87 53.67
C GLU A 27 -4.16 31.47 52.87
N LEU A 28 -3.35 32.33 53.48
CA LEU A 28 -2.19 32.94 52.87
C LEU A 28 -1.14 31.86 52.50
N PHE A 29 -0.91 30.90 53.41
CA PHE A 29 0.00 29.77 53.15
C PHE A 29 -0.52 28.89 52.00
N HIS A 30 -1.81 28.60 51.98
CA HIS A 30 -2.46 27.81 50.94
C HIS A 30 -2.38 28.52 49.59
N TRP A 31 -2.62 29.82 49.52
CA TRP A 31 -2.47 30.62 48.31
C TRP A 31 -1.00 30.67 47.81
N MET A 32 -0.04 30.66 48.70
CA MET A 32 1.39 30.63 48.33
C MET A 32 1.91 29.27 47.88
N THR A 33 1.22 28.19 48.23
CA THR A 33 1.67 26.79 47.94
C THR A 33 0.90 26.13 46.81
N HIS A 34 -0.04 26.81 46.17
CA HIS A 34 -0.86 26.26 45.10
C HIS A 34 -0.97 27.23 43.92
N VAL A 35 -0.96 26.71 42.72
CA VAL A 35 -1.28 27.43 41.48
C VAL A 35 -2.68 27.04 41.05
N TYR A 36 -3.57 28.04 40.95
CA TYR A 36 -4.96 27.88 40.52
C TYR A 36 -5.11 28.36 39.08
N GLU A 37 -5.73 27.55 38.23
CA GLU A 37 -6.16 27.94 36.89
C GLU A 37 -7.61 27.53 36.67
N PHE A 38 -8.42 28.51 36.23
CA PHE A 38 -9.86 28.36 36.07
C PHE A 38 -10.31 28.06 34.64
N ASP A 39 -9.41 28.25 33.65
CA ASP A 39 -9.69 27.99 32.24
C ASP A 39 -8.88 26.78 31.77
N ALA A 40 -9.06 25.65 32.43
CA ALA A 40 -8.57 24.38 31.96
C ALA A 40 -9.69 23.63 31.22
N ARG A 41 -9.30 22.79 30.24
CA ARG A 41 -10.25 22.05 29.41
C ARG A 41 -9.78 20.64 29.15
N ILE A 42 -10.73 19.71 29.06
CA ILE A 42 -10.45 18.39 28.54
C ILE A 42 -10.11 18.52 27.06
N LYS A 43 -9.01 17.91 26.66
CA LYS A 43 -8.55 17.77 25.29
C LYS A 43 -8.34 16.30 24.95
N SER A 44 -8.51 15.98 23.69
CA SER A 44 -8.17 14.70 23.09
C SER A 44 -7.56 14.93 21.71
N ASP A 45 -6.86 13.96 21.19
CA ASP A 45 -6.46 13.97 19.78
C ASP A 45 -7.70 13.72 18.93
N LEU A 46 -8.04 14.71 18.11
CA LEU A 46 -9.16 14.63 17.17
C LEU A 46 -8.66 14.08 15.83
N THR A 47 -9.19 12.93 15.42
CA THR A 47 -8.92 12.34 14.12
C THR A 47 -10.02 12.72 13.14
N ARG A 48 -9.65 13.47 12.10
CA ARG A 48 -10.55 13.83 11.02
C ARG A 48 -10.50 12.76 9.94
N VAL A 49 -11.65 12.19 9.64
CA VAL A 49 -11.80 11.24 8.54
C VAL A 49 -12.32 11.99 7.33
N SER A 50 -11.57 11.91 6.22
CA SER A 50 -11.93 12.53 4.95
C SER A 50 -12.04 11.49 3.84
N SER A 51 -12.76 11.83 2.76
CA SER A 51 -12.79 11.01 1.56
C SER A 51 -11.45 11.05 0.82
N LYS A 52 -11.09 9.97 0.16
CA LYS A 52 -9.97 9.90 -0.76
C LYS A 52 -10.40 9.91 -2.23
N VAL A 53 -11.71 9.85 -2.47
CA VAL A 53 -12.29 9.77 -3.81
C VAL A 53 -13.55 10.63 -3.88
N ASN A 54 -13.89 11.05 -5.09
CA ASN A 54 -15.13 11.78 -5.37
C ASN A 54 -16.30 10.82 -5.49
N GLY A 55 -17.48 11.22 -5.07
CA GLY A 55 -18.69 10.43 -5.28
C GLY A 55 -19.85 10.78 -4.37
N THR A 56 -20.94 10.07 -4.52
CA THR A 56 -22.15 10.23 -3.70
C THR A 56 -22.10 9.23 -2.55
N ILE A 57 -22.52 9.65 -1.37
CA ILE A 57 -22.68 8.79 -0.20
C ILE A 57 -23.93 7.93 -0.37
N ASP A 58 -23.75 6.62 -0.40
CA ASP A 58 -24.87 5.68 -0.44
C ASP A 58 -25.43 5.42 0.95
N GLU A 59 -24.56 5.20 1.95
CA GLU A 59 -24.97 4.87 3.30
C GLU A 59 -23.98 5.39 4.34
N ILE A 60 -24.51 5.87 5.45
CA ILE A 60 -23.74 6.22 6.66
C ILE A 60 -24.12 5.21 7.75
N LEU A 61 -23.15 4.43 8.21
CA LEU A 61 -23.34 3.29 9.10
C LEU A 61 -23.16 3.64 10.58
N VAL A 62 -22.77 4.88 10.88
CA VAL A 62 -22.46 5.35 12.24
C VAL A 62 -23.21 6.64 12.54
N ASN A 63 -23.53 6.84 13.81
CA ASN A 63 -24.13 8.06 14.34
C ASN A 63 -23.15 8.74 15.31
N GLU A 64 -23.43 10.01 15.60
CA GLU A 64 -22.73 10.74 16.65
C GLU A 64 -22.92 10.05 18.00
N GLY A 65 -21.82 9.83 18.72
CA GLY A 65 -21.79 9.10 19.99
C GLY A 65 -21.45 7.60 19.86
N ASP A 66 -21.43 7.03 18.66
CA ASP A 66 -21.10 5.61 18.47
C ASP A 66 -19.60 5.34 18.72
N GLN A 67 -19.33 4.22 19.38
CA GLN A 67 -17.97 3.70 19.53
C GLN A 67 -17.55 2.88 18.32
N VAL A 68 -16.39 3.18 17.75
CA VAL A 68 -15.83 2.51 16.59
C VAL A 68 -14.42 2.00 16.87
N LYS A 69 -14.06 0.92 16.18
CA LYS A 69 -12.71 0.33 16.22
C LYS A 69 -11.99 0.57 14.90
N VAL A 70 -10.66 0.45 14.94
CA VAL A 70 -9.84 0.46 13.73
C VAL A 70 -10.37 -0.56 12.72
N GLY A 71 -10.64 -0.11 11.49
CA GLY A 71 -11.14 -0.93 10.39
C GLY A 71 -12.65 -1.02 10.28
N ASP A 72 -13.43 -0.54 11.28
CA ASP A 72 -14.89 -0.53 11.20
C ASP A 72 -15.34 0.35 10.03
N LEU A 73 -16.35 -0.12 9.30
CA LEU A 73 -16.92 0.57 8.16
C LEU A 73 -17.81 1.71 8.66
N LEU A 74 -17.49 2.93 8.26
CA LEU A 74 -18.18 4.15 8.68
C LEU A 74 -19.19 4.61 7.63
N ILE A 75 -18.72 4.65 6.36
CA ILE A 75 -19.50 5.19 5.24
C ILE A 75 -19.24 4.34 4.01
N VAL A 76 -20.27 4.15 3.21
CA VAL A 76 -20.22 3.54 1.90
C VAL A 76 -20.60 4.58 0.86
N MET A 77 -19.73 4.78 -0.12
CA MET A 77 -19.98 5.62 -1.28
C MET A 77 -20.42 4.77 -2.48
N ASN A 78 -21.15 5.38 -3.41
CA ASN A 78 -21.63 4.70 -4.61
C ASN A 78 -20.45 4.16 -5.44
N GLY A 79 -20.46 2.86 -5.66
CA GLY A 79 -19.46 2.11 -6.41
C GLY A 79 -19.99 1.44 -7.69
N ASP A 80 -21.25 1.62 -8.06
CA ASP A 80 -21.87 0.89 -9.17
C ASP A 80 -21.13 1.10 -10.49
N GLY A 81 -20.76 2.36 -10.80
CA GLY A 81 -20.00 2.68 -12.00
C GLY A 81 -18.64 1.98 -12.05
N ILE A 82 -17.92 1.93 -10.93
CA ILE A 82 -16.62 1.23 -10.82
C ILE A 82 -16.81 -0.28 -10.95
N ASN A 83 -17.83 -0.86 -10.32
CA ASN A 83 -18.15 -2.29 -10.46
C ASN A 83 -18.40 -2.68 -11.92
N HIS A 84 -19.14 -1.85 -12.67
CA HIS A 84 -19.35 -2.09 -14.11
C HIS A 84 -18.03 -2.02 -14.90
N GLN A 85 -17.14 -1.09 -14.58
CA GLN A 85 -15.83 -0.98 -15.23
C GLN A 85 -14.94 -2.20 -14.90
N ILE A 86 -14.91 -2.64 -13.63
CA ILE A 86 -14.19 -3.83 -13.19
C ILE A 86 -14.67 -5.06 -13.99
N ASN A 87 -15.98 -5.27 -14.08
CA ASN A 87 -16.55 -6.41 -14.81
C ASN A 87 -16.20 -6.37 -16.31
N ALA A 88 -16.23 -5.19 -16.94
CA ALA A 88 -15.88 -5.02 -18.34
C ALA A 88 -14.39 -5.31 -18.57
N LEU A 89 -13.52 -4.78 -17.71
CA LEU A 89 -12.08 -4.96 -17.80
C LEU A 89 -11.65 -6.40 -17.50
N ASP A 90 -12.30 -7.07 -16.55
CA ASP A 90 -12.07 -8.50 -16.27
C ASP A 90 -12.44 -9.38 -17.49
N ALA A 91 -13.56 -9.09 -18.16
CA ALA A 91 -13.94 -9.78 -19.39
C ALA A 91 -12.89 -9.56 -20.50
N GLU A 92 -12.36 -8.35 -20.65
CA GLU A 92 -11.29 -8.06 -21.61
C GLU A 92 -9.98 -8.78 -21.26
N LEU A 93 -9.59 -8.78 -19.97
CA LEU A 93 -8.43 -9.50 -19.46
C LEU A 93 -8.53 -11.01 -19.75
N ASN A 94 -9.70 -11.59 -19.51
CA ASN A 94 -9.94 -13.01 -19.77
C ASN A 94 -9.89 -13.31 -21.27
N GLY A 95 -10.41 -12.41 -22.12
CA GLY A 95 -10.26 -12.48 -23.57
C GLY A 95 -8.80 -12.44 -24.03
N GLN A 96 -7.99 -11.59 -23.42
CA GLN A 96 -6.54 -11.48 -23.73
C GLN A 96 -5.74 -12.70 -23.25
N LYS A 97 -6.06 -13.24 -22.07
CA LYS A 97 -5.49 -14.52 -21.58
C LYS A 97 -5.83 -15.68 -22.52
N ALA A 98 -7.08 -15.75 -23.02
CA ALA A 98 -7.47 -16.76 -23.98
C ALA A 98 -6.71 -16.67 -25.32
N LYS A 99 -6.37 -15.45 -25.79
CA LYS A 99 -5.49 -15.26 -26.96
C LYS A 99 -4.11 -15.82 -26.73
N THR A 100 -3.51 -15.57 -25.55
CA THR A 100 -2.19 -16.10 -25.19
C THR A 100 -2.20 -17.64 -25.26
N VAL A 101 -3.18 -18.28 -24.62
CA VAL A 101 -3.35 -19.75 -24.65
C VAL A 101 -3.52 -20.27 -26.08
N LYS A 102 -4.28 -19.54 -26.91
CA LYS A 102 -4.42 -19.89 -28.34
C LYS A 102 -3.10 -19.86 -29.08
N PHE A 103 -2.26 -18.83 -28.90
CA PHE A 103 -0.95 -18.76 -29.55
C PHE A 103 -0.01 -19.84 -29.04
N GLU A 104 -0.01 -20.17 -27.76
CA GLU A 104 0.74 -21.27 -27.19
C GLU A 104 0.35 -22.62 -27.81
N ALA A 105 -0.94 -22.89 -27.95
CA ALA A 105 -1.45 -24.09 -28.61
C ALA A 105 -1.05 -24.15 -30.11
N GLN A 106 -1.13 -23.02 -30.80
CA GLN A 106 -0.70 -22.91 -32.20
C GLN A 106 0.80 -23.19 -32.35
N LYS A 107 1.63 -22.63 -31.46
CA LYS A 107 3.09 -22.88 -31.43
C LYS A 107 3.38 -24.36 -31.19
N LEU A 108 2.73 -24.97 -30.21
CA LEU A 108 2.90 -26.39 -29.89
C LEU A 108 2.57 -27.27 -31.10
N ASN A 109 1.42 -27.06 -31.73
CA ASN A 109 0.97 -27.81 -32.89
C ASN A 109 1.93 -27.66 -34.07
N LEU A 110 2.38 -26.42 -34.35
CA LEU A 110 3.35 -26.15 -35.42
C LEU A 110 4.70 -26.82 -35.14
N ASN A 111 5.19 -26.84 -33.92
CA ASN A 111 6.40 -27.54 -33.52
C ASN A 111 6.29 -29.06 -33.82
N VAL A 112 5.22 -29.68 -33.35
CA VAL A 112 4.99 -31.13 -33.56
C VAL A 112 4.91 -31.46 -35.04
N GLU A 113 4.20 -30.65 -35.83
CA GLU A 113 4.06 -30.84 -37.28
C GLU A 113 5.42 -30.73 -37.99
N LEU A 114 6.20 -29.66 -37.71
CA LEU A 114 7.51 -29.45 -38.32
C LEU A 114 8.51 -30.53 -37.92
N ASP A 115 8.53 -30.98 -36.68
CA ASP A 115 9.42 -32.04 -36.20
C ASP A 115 9.09 -33.36 -36.88
N ALA A 116 7.80 -33.68 -37.12
CA ALA A 116 7.38 -34.86 -37.87
C ALA A 116 7.82 -34.77 -39.33
N GLN A 117 7.64 -33.60 -40.00
CA GLN A 117 8.06 -33.38 -41.38
C GLN A 117 9.59 -33.51 -41.55
N ILE A 118 10.36 -32.91 -40.64
CA ILE A 118 11.85 -32.98 -40.62
C ILE A 118 12.30 -34.44 -40.44
N SER A 119 11.67 -35.18 -39.50
CA SER A 119 12.01 -36.59 -39.26
C SER A 119 11.74 -37.43 -40.49
N THR A 120 10.58 -37.27 -41.14
CA THR A 120 10.23 -37.98 -42.35
C THR A 120 11.22 -37.68 -43.48
N LYS A 121 11.57 -36.42 -43.71
CA LYS A 121 12.48 -36.01 -44.77
C LYS A 121 13.92 -36.50 -44.50
N ASN A 122 14.36 -36.54 -43.26
CA ASN A 122 15.64 -37.11 -42.88
C ASN A 122 15.73 -38.62 -43.17
N GLU A 123 14.70 -39.40 -42.91
CA GLU A 123 14.67 -40.84 -43.26
C GLU A 123 14.62 -41.05 -44.78
N GLU A 124 13.93 -40.19 -45.54
CA GLU A 124 13.95 -40.21 -47.00
C GLU A 124 15.37 -39.97 -47.56
N ILE A 125 16.04 -38.89 -47.09
CA ILE A 125 17.43 -38.59 -47.48
C ILE A 125 18.36 -39.77 -47.14
N LYS A 126 18.18 -40.39 -45.99
CA LYS A 126 18.94 -41.54 -45.56
C LYS A 126 18.72 -42.75 -46.50
N SER A 127 17.47 -43.01 -46.88
CA SER A 127 17.12 -44.07 -47.86
C SER A 127 17.79 -43.84 -49.21
N LEU A 128 17.63 -42.62 -49.75
CA LEU A 128 18.30 -42.23 -51.03
C LEU A 128 19.83 -42.32 -50.95
N THR A 129 20.44 -41.99 -49.82
CA THR A 129 21.90 -42.11 -49.60
C THR A 129 22.34 -43.57 -49.61
N VAL A 130 21.54 -44.48 -49.03
CA VAL A 130 21.83 -45.93 -49.08
C VAL A 130 21.72 -46.43 -50.50
N GLU A 131 20.72 -46.00 -51.29
CA GLU A 131 20.55 -46.34 -52.69
C GLU A 131 21.71 -45.83 -53.52
N LEU A 132 22.12 -44.55 -53.39
CA LEU A 132 23.31 -43.99 -54.06
C LEU A 132 24.55 -44.79 -53.74
N LYS A 133 24.76 -45.17 -52.47
CA LYS A 133 25.90 -46.02 -52.11
C LYS A 133 25.93 -47.39 -52.83
N ALA A 134 24.74 -47.98 -52.98
CA ALA A 134 24.61 -49.24 -53.72
C ALA A 134 24.94 -49.06 -55.22
N LEU A 135 24.46 -47.93 -55.84
CA LEU A 135 24.80 -47.60 -57.27
C LEU A 135 26.27 -47.31 -57.42
N LEU A 136 26.92 -46.55 -56.54
CA LEU A 136 28.36 -46.29 -56.58
C LEU A 136 29.21 -47.57 -56.46
N ASN A 137 28.78 -48.53 -55.63
CA ASN A 137 29.45 -49.84 -55.55
C ASN A 137 29.33 -50.63 -56.88
N ARG A 138 28.15 -50.59 -57.54
CA ARG A 138 27.94 -51.25 -58.86
C ARG A 138 28.76 -50.55 -59.93
N GLU A 139 28.80 -49.23 -59.96
CA GLU A 139 29.62 -48.46 -60.90
C GLU A 139 31.09 -48.76 -60.72
N SER A 140 31.61 -48.84 -59.48
CA SER A 140 33.00 -49.26 -59.21
C SER A 140 33.30 -50.68 -59.73
N LEU A 141 32.38 -51.63 -59.61
CA LEU A 141 32.52 -52.97 -60.14
C LEU A 141 32.46 -52.97 -61.68
N ALA A 142 31.59 -52.19 -62.32
CA ALA A 142 31.47 -52.02 -63.75
C ALA A 142 32.77 -51.40 -64.34
N LEU A 143 33.37 -50.41 -63.67
CA LEU A 143 34.63 -49.79 -64.04
C LEU A 143 35.75 -50.82 -64.04
N LYS A 144 35.90 -51.62 -62.99
CA LYS A 144 36.93 -52.72 -62.93
C LYS A 144 36.70 -53.74 -64.01
N LYS A 145 35.44 -54.05 -64.33
CA LYS A 145 35.12 -54.99 -65.44
C LYS A 145 35.53 -54.42 -66.79
N LEU A 146 35.22 -53.17 -67.06
CA LEU A 146 35.59 -52.44 -68.27
C LEU A 146 37.11 -52.42 -68.46
N GLU A 147 37.87 -52.06 -67.40
CA GLU A 147 39.34 -52.06 -67.44
C GLU A 147 39.88 -53.43 -67.79
N ARG A 148 39.34 -54.52 -67.24
CA ARG A 148 39.68 -55.88 -67.51
C ARG A 148 39.41 -56.23 -68.99
N THR A 149 38.21 -55.92 -69.49
CA THR A 149 37.78 -56.19 -70.88
C THR A 149 38.63 -55.37 -71.82
N LYS A 150 38.99 -54.13 -71.53
CA LYS A 150 39.91 -53.30 -72.32
C LYS A 150 41.31 -53.93 -72.45
N TYR A 151 41.83 -54.49 -71.34
CA TYR A 151 43.08 -55.22 -71.35
C TYR A 151 42.99 -56.50 -72.22
N LEU A 152 41.92 -57.30 -72.12
CA LEU A 152 41.70 -58.51 -72.88
C LEU A 152 41.58 -58.21 -74.40
N VAL A 153 40.89 -57.13 -74.80
CA VAL A 153 40.82 -56.67 -76.20
C VAL A 153 42.17 -56.28 -76.70
N SER A 154 43.04 -55.61 -75.95
CA SER A 154 44.38 -55.23 -76.35
C SER A 154 45.28 -56.44 -76.60
N LYS A 155 44.94 -57.60 -76.01
CA LYS A 155 45.63 -58.87 -76.21
C LYS A 155 44.93 -59.76 -77.23
N ASN A 156 43.88 -59.27 -77.93
CA ASN A 156 43.09 -60.05 -78.91
C ASN A 156 42.39 -61.28 -78.28
N LEU A 157 42.11 -61.27 -76.96
CA LEU A 157 41.47 -62.36 -76.20
C LEU A 157 39.94 -62.25 -76.11
N THR A 158 39.38 -61.11 -76.53
CA THR A 158 37.93 -60.85 -76.56
C THR A 158 37.60 -59.88 -77.71
N SER A 159 36.27 -59.75 -78.00
CA SER A 159 35.83 -58.92 -79.14
C SER A 159 35.64 -57.46 -78.73
N LYS A 160 35.80 -56.51 -79.71
CA LYS A 160 35.45 -55.08 -79.49
C LYS A 160 34.01 -54.89 -79.10
N LYS A 161 33.09 -55.71 -79.61
CA LYS A 161 31.65 -55.66 -79.20
C LYS A 161 31.45 -55.82 -77.69
N ASN A 162 32.21 -56.67 -77.02
CA ASN A 162 32.14 -56.83 -75.57
C ASN A 162 32.67 -55.59 -74.85
N LEU A 163 33.67 -54.90 -75.39
CA LEU A 163 34.12 -53.62 -74.84
C LEU A 163 33.05 -52.55 -74.93
N ASP A 164 32.37 -52.42 -76.08
CA ASP A 164 31.29 -51.44 -76.28
C ASP A 164 30.10 -51.71 -75.35
N ILE A 165 29.76 -53.00 -75.14
CA ILE A 165 28.69 -53.36 -74.14
C ILE A 165 29.06 -52.96 -72.70
N ASP A 166 30.32 -53.18 -72.29
CA ASP A 166 30.77 -52.82 -70.95
C ASP A 166 30.89 -51.29 -70.78
N GLN A 167 31.23 -50.54 -71.83
CA GLN A 167 31.20 -49.07 -71.84
C GLN A 167 29.80 -48.53 -71.75
N ASP A 168 28.88 -49.06 -72.55
CA ASP A 168 27.42 -48.61 -72.43
C ASP A 168 26.83 -48.91 -71.07
N TYR A 169 27.11 -50.09 -70.49
CA TYR A 169 26.67 -50.44 -69.14
C TYR A 169 27.19 -49.46 -68.05
N LEU A 170 28.53 -49.12 -68.16
CA LEU A 170 29.10 -48.14 -67.22
C LEU A 170 28.47 -46.78 -67.40
N LEU A 171 28.26 -46.31 -68.65
CA LEU A 171 27.67 -45.01 -68.93
C LEU A 171 26.21 -44.94 -68.38
N ASN A 172 25.48 -46.06 -68.52
CA ASN A 172 24.12 -46.15 -67.95
C ASN A 172 24.10 -46.03 -66.37
N LEU A 173 25.04 -46.76 -65.72
CA LEU A 173 25.19 -46.68 -64.25
C LEU A 173 25.63 -45.32 -63.79
N SER A 174 26.55 -44.66 -64.46
CA SER A 174 26.99 -43.30 -64.18
C SER A 174 25.81 -42.31 -64.30
N GLY A 175 24.94 -42.48 -65.30
CA GLY A 175 23.73 -41.73 -65.46
C GLY A 175 22.78 -41.94 -64.27
N GLN A 176 22.61 -43.16 -63.78
CA GLN A 176 21.80 -43.46 -62.59
C GLN A 176 22.37 -42.84 -61.32
N VAL A 177 23.72 -42.87 -61.17
CA VAL A 177 24.39 -42.18 -60.03
C VAL A 177 24.08 -40.68 -60.03
N TYR A 178 24.24 -40.00 -61.19
CA TYR A 178 23.89 -38.55 -61.27
C TYR A 178 22.44 -38.25 -60.96
N VAL A 179 21.49 -39.09 -61.39
CA VAL A 179 20.07 -38.93 -61.05
C VAL A 179 19.87 -39.06 -59.56
N SER A 180 20.42 -40.10 -58.93
CA SER A 180 20.29 -40.33 -57.48
C SER A 180 20.95 -39.22 -56.66
N GLU A 181 22.09 -38.67 -57.07
CA GLU A 181 22.70 -37.49 -56.44
C GLU A 181 21.81 -36.26 -56.55
N ALA A 182 21.19 -36.03 -57.70
CA ALA A 182 20.24 -34.93 -57.88
C ALA A 182 19.00 -35.06 -57.00
N GLU A 183 18.44 -36.27 -56.84
CA GLU A 183 17.31 -36.55 -55.95
C GLU A 183 17.64 -36.28 -54.51
N ILE A 184 18.81 -36.68 -54.02
CA ILE A 184 19.29 -36.35 -52.68
C ILE A 184 19.38 -34.85 -52.51
N LYS A 185 19.92 -34.12 -53.50
CA LYS A 185 20.03 -32.66 -53.44
C LYS A 185 18.66 -31.97 -53.37
N VAL A 186 17.67 -32.45 -54.13
CA VAL A 186 16.29 -31.96 -54.07
C VAL A 186 15.71 -32.21 -52.68
N ALA A 187 15.82 -33.42 -52.13
CA ALA A 187 15.33 -33.75 -50.80
C ALA A 187 16.00 -32.89 -49.69
N GLN A 188 17.31 -32.59 -49.84
CA GLN A 188 18.01 -31.67 -48.93
C GLN A 188 17.48 -30.23 -49.02
N MET A 189 17.18 -29.74 -50.23
CA MET A 189 16.58 -28.41 -50.41
C MET A 189 15.19 -28.34 -49.80
N GLU A 190 14.36 -29.37 -49.93
CA GLU A 190 13.05 -29.48 -49.31
C GLU A 190 13.16 -29.50 -47.77
N LEU A 191 14.14 -30.23 -47.22
CA LEU A 191 14.44 -30.20 -45.78
C LEU A 191 14.80 -28.78 -45.30
N MET A 192 15.60 -28.06 -46.09
CA MET A 192 15.96 -26.69 -45.80
C MET A 192 14.73 -25.78 -45.80
N GLU A 193 13.82 -25.93 -46.76
CA GLU A 193 12.55 -25.17 -46.80
C GLU A 193 11.72 -25.41 -45.54
N ILE A 194 11.57 -26.67 -45.07
CA ILE A 194 10.87 -27.02 -43.86
C ILE A 194 11.56 -26.36 -42.65
N THR A 195 12.88 -26.37 -42.62
CA THR A 195 13.67 -25.75 -41.53
C THR A 195 13.48 -24.23 -41.49
N VAL A 196 13.38 -23.56 -42.63
CA VAL A 196 13.08 -22.12 -42.71
C VAL A 196 11.68 -21.83 -42.17
N LYS A 197 10.71 -22.72 -42.34
CA LYS A 197 9.36 -22.56 -41.76
C LYS A 197 9.37 -22.52 -40.25
N ARG A 198 10.41 -23.02 -39.56
CA ARG A 198 10.60 -22.86 -38.11
C ARG A 198 10.68 -21.40 -37.66
N SER A 199 11.06 -20.46 -38.53
CA SER A 199 11.07 -19.04 -38.20
C SER A 199 9.69 -18.50 -37.80
N LYS A 200 8.60 -19.14 -38.25
CA LYS A 200 7.22 -18.81 -37.85
C LYS A 200 6.98 -19.04 -36.36
N ILE A 201 7.72 -19.95 -35.71
CA ILE A 201 7.66 -20.20 -34.29
C ILE A 201 8.12 -18.98 -33.52
N ASN A 202 9.17 -18.30 -33.97
CA ASN A 202 9.67 -17.06 -33.37
C ASN A 202 8.64 -15.94 -33.45
N ILE A 203 7.85 -15.91 -34.52
CA ILE A 203 6.75 -14.93 -34.65
C ILE A 203 5.66 -15.22 -33.58
N LEU A 204 5.27 -16.51 -33.45
CA LEU A 204 4.32 -16.91 -32.41
C LEU A 204 4.84 -16.62 -30.99
N ASP A 205 6.15 -16.76 -30.75
CA ASP A 205 6.76 -16.39 -29.48
C ASP A 205 6.62 -14.88 -29.19
N GLN A 206 6.81 -14.05 -30.21
CA GLN A 206 6.57 -12.60 -30.05
C GLN A 206 5.09 -12.31 -29.81
N ASP A 207 4.17 -12.98 -30.49
CA ASP A 207 2.73 -12.81 -30.28
C ASP A 207 2.31 -13.23 -28.86
N ILE A 208 2.89 -14.30 -28.31
CA ILE A 208 2.69 -14.75 -26.92
C ILE A 208 3.19 -13.68 -25.95
N ILE A 209 4.39 -13.14 -26.18
CA ILE A 209 4.96 -12.07 -25.32
C ILE A 209 4.08 -10.82 -25.36
N ILE A 210 3.71 -10.36 -26.54
CA ILE A 210 2.87 -9.16 -26.72
C ILE A 210 1.52 -9.34 -26.06
N SER A 211 0.88 -10.49 -26.29
CA SER A 211 -0.41 -10.83 -25.66
C SER A 211 -0.30 -10.92 -24.14
N GLY A 212 0.78 -11.51 -23.61
CA GLY A 212 1.06 -11.57 -22.19
C GLY A 212 1.31 -10.21 -21.56
N MET A 213 2.00 -9.31 -22.25
CA MET A 213 2.19 -7.91 -21.79
C MET A 213 0.85 -7.15 -21.75
N ALA A 214 0.01 -7.32 -22.78
CA ALA A 214 -1.33 -6.72 -22.80
C ALA A 214 -2.18 -7.23 -21.64
N ALA A 215 -2.15 -8.53 -21.35
CA ALA A 215 -2.86 -9.09 -20.21
C ALA A 215 -2.35 -8.55 -18.86
N ARG A 216 -1.04 -8.34 -18.71
CA ARG A 216 -0.46 -7.72 -17.50
C ARG A 216 -0.88 -6.27 -17.32
N ARG A 217 -0.94 -5.48 -18.42
CA ARG A 217 -1.43 -4.09 -18.37
C ARG A 217 -2.87 -4.04 -17.89
N LEU A 218 -3.75 -4.86 -18.49
CA LEU A 218 -5.15 -4.93 -18.08
C LEU A 218 -5.32 -5.39 -16.62
N ALA A 219 -4.48 -6.32 -16.14
CA ALA A 219 -4.50 -6.76 -14.76
C ALA A 219 -4.09 -5.62 -13.79
N ALA A 220 -3.14 -4.76 -14.18
CA ALA A 220 -2.75 -3.61 -13.38
C ALA A 220 -3.86 -2.53 -13.34
N GLU A 221 -4.52 -2.27 -14.47
CA GLU A 221 -5.67 -1.36 -14.54
C GLU A 221 -6.86 -1.88 -13.70
N LEU A 222 -7.09 -3.20 -13.72
CA LEU A 222 -8.11 -3.84 -12.88
C LEU A 222 -7.81 -3.66 -11.38
N GLN A 223 -6.56 -3.87 -10.99
CA GLN A 223 -6.13 -3.66 -9.60
C GLN A 223 -6.29 -2.21 -9.14
N GLU A 224 -6.04 -1.24 -10.03
CA GLU A 224 -6.26 0.19 -9.73
C GLU A 224 -7.74 0.48 -9.45
N LEU A 225 -8.66 -0.06 -10.26
CA LEU A 225 -10.10 0.09 -10.04
C LEU A 225 -10.58 -0.63 -8.77
N GLU A 226 -10.01 -1.79 -8.43
CA GLU A 226 -10.30 -2.49 -7.17
C GLU A 226 -9.88 -1.67 -5.95
N VAL A 227 -8.73 -1.01 -6.00
CA VAL A 227 -8.27 -0.08 -4.95
C VAL A 227 -9.22 1.12 -4.84
N GLU A 228 -9.62 1.72 -5.97
CA GLU A 228 -10.57 2.83 -5.98
C GLU A 228 -11.93 2.40 -5.40
N LEU A 229 -12.40 1.19 -5.70
CA LEU A 229 -13.62 0.65 -5.12
C LEU A 229 -13.52 0.45 -3.60
N GLU A 230 -12.37 -0.03 -3.10
CA GLU A 230 -12.15 -0.17 -1.65
C GLU A 230 -12.04 1.21 -0.95
N GLU A 231 -11.48 2.22 -1.61
CA GLU A 231 -11.42 3.60 -1.08
C GLU A 231 -12.80 4.25 -0.96
N ARG A 232 -13.83 3.74 -1.66
CA ARG A 232 -15.24 4.11 -1.48
C ARG A 232 -15.86 3.56 -0.19
N ARG A 233 -15.18 2.65 0.48
CA ARG A 233 -15.54 2.11 1.79
C ARG A 233 -14.71 2.77 2.87
N ILE A 234 -15.21 3.87 3.39
CA ILE A 234 -14.48 4.66 4.37
C ILE A 234 -14.52 3.98 5.74
N ARG A 235 -13.34 3.64 6.25
CA ARG A 235 -13.15 2.92 7.51
C ARG A 235 -12.49 3.79 8.56
N SER A 236 -12.72 3.44 9.83
CA SER A 236 -12.06 4.12 10.94
C SER A 236 -10.56 3.83 10.98
N PRO A 237 -9.70 4.87 11.00
CA PRO A 237 -8.27 4.70 11.16
C PRO A 237 -7.84 4.47 12.62
N VAL A 238 -8.70 4.76 13.59
CA VAL A 238 -8.42 4.69 15.04
C VAL A 238 -9.58 4.06 15.79
N ASN A 239 -9.32 3.61 17.01
CA ASN A 239 -10.40 3.34 17.96
C ASN A 239 -10.88 4.66 18.55
N GLY A 240 -12.17 4.88 18.63
CA GLY A 240 -12.67 6.15 19.12
C GLY A 240 -14.19 6.23 19.22
N ILE A 241 -14.64 7.43 19.53
CA ILE A 241 -16.06 7.81 19.54
C ILE A 241 -16.29 8.83 18.43
N VAL A 242 -17.38 8.67 17.68
CA VAL A 242 -17.79 9.61 16.64
C VAL A 242 -18.33 10.89 17.30
N ASP A 243 -17.65 12.01 17.10
CA ASP A 243 -18.07 13.29 17.67
C ASP A 243 -19.08 14.02 16.81
N ILE A 244 -18.77 14.16 15.53
CA ILE A 244 -19.55 14.92 14.56
C ILE A 244 -19.52 14.21 13.21
N VAL A 245 -20.67 14.12 12.57
CA VAL A 245 -20.82 13.69 11.17
C VAL A 245 -21.24 14.91 10.33
N PHE A 246 -20.36 15.38 9.44
CA PHE A 246 -20.59 16.60 8.64
C PHE A 246 -21.43 16.37 7.37
N LYS A 247 -21.62 15.12 6.98
CA LYS A 247 -22.20 14.75 5.69
C LYS A 247 -23.46 13.95 5.84
N ASN A 248 -24.30 13.98 4.79
CA ASN A 248 -25.58 13.28 4.78
C ASN A 248 -25.62 12.21 3.68
N GLN A 249 -26.44 11.20 3.87
CA GLN A 249 -26.74 10.22 2.82
C GLN A 249 -27.30 10.92 1.58
N GLY A 250 -26.83 10.52 0.39
CA GLY A 250 -27.18 11.11 -0.89
C GLY A 250 -26.39 12.38 -1.24
N GLU A 251 -25.53 12.88 -0.35
CA GLU A 251 -24.67 14.04 -0.62
C GLU A 251 -23.50 13.65 -1.52
N TYR A 252 -23.18 14.50 -2.52
CA TYR A 252 -21.96 14.36 -3.32
C TYR A 252 -20.79 15.03 -2.60
N ILE A 253 -19.69 14.31 -2.46
CA ILE A 253 -18.46 14.79 -1.82
C ILE A 253 -17.28 14.75 -2.78
N GLU A 254 -16.37 15.69 -2.59
CA GLU A 254 -15.10 15.76 -3.33
C GLU A 254 -13.98 15.11 -2.52
N ASP A 255 -12.87 14.80 -3.20
CA ASP A 255 -11.64 14.35 -2.56
C ASP A 255 -11.18 15.32 -1.46
N ALA A 256 -10.60 14.79 -0.39
CA ALA A 256 -10.17 15.50 0.81
C ALA A 256 -11.30 16.21 1.61
N SER A 257 -12.58 16.03 1.25
CA SER A 257 -13.70 16.54 2.05
C SER A 257 -13.73 15.85 3.42
N GLU A 258 -13.79 16.65 4.49
CA GLU A 258 -14.01 16.13 5.84
C GLU A 258 -15.42 15.54 5.96
N ILE A 259 -15.50 14.32 6.49
CA ILE A 259 -16.75 13.58 6.60
C ILE A 259 -17.20 13.48 8.05
N LEU A 260 -16.30 13.09 8.94
CA LEU A 260 -16.56 12.98 10.36
C LEU A 260 -15.31 13.18 11.21
N VAL A 261 -15.52 13.43 12.48
CA VAL A 261 -14.44 13.57 13.47
C VAL A 261 -14.61 12.51 14.55
N LEU A 262 -13.50 11.91 14.93
CA LEU A 262 -13.38 10.92 16.00
C LEU A 262 -12.45 11.44 17.09
N HIS A 263 -12.70 11.07 18.34
CA HIS A 263 -11.72 11.20 19.41
C HIS A 263 -11.44 9.85 20.08
N ASP A 264 -10.23 9.71 20.64
CA ASP A 264 -9.86 8.54 21.43
C ASP A 264 -10.21 8.79 22.90
N PRO A 265 -11.21 8.08 23.49
CA PRO A 265 -11.62 8.27 24.89
C PRO A 265 -10.55 7.80 25.89
N GLU A 266 -9.60 6.97 25.47
CA GLU A 266 -8.52 6.52 26.33
C GLU A 266 -7.39 7.55 26.42
N ASN A 267 -7.19 8.36 25.37
CA ASN A 267 -6.12 9.34 25.27
C ASN A 267 -6.65 10.77 25.45
N ILE A 268 -7.13 11.04 26.66
CA ILE A 268 -7.64 12.36 27.08
C ILE A 268 -6.72 12.96 28.14
N TRP A 269 -6.58 14.27 28.11
CA TRP A 269 -5.86 15.05 29.13
C TRP A 269 -6.59 16.35 29.44
N VAL A 270 -6.29 16.95 30.59
CA VAL A 270 -6.70 18.32 30.88
C VAL A 270 -5.57 19.24 30.48
N GLU A 271 -5.88 20.20 29.60
CA GLU A 271 -4.97 21.28 29.23
C GLU A 271 -5.28 22.53 30.05
N ALA A 272 -4.29 23.00 30.78
CA ALA A 272 -4.39 24.24 31.56
C ALA A 272 -3.35 25.23 31.03
N ASN A 273 -3.76 26.50 30.98
CA ASN A 273 -2.95 27.59 30.41
C ASN A 273 -2.38 28.46 31.52
N ILE A 274 -1.21 28.09 32.04
CA ILE A 274 -0.60 28.72 33.19
C ILE A 274 0.11 30.02 32.82
N GLU A 275 -0.03 31.07 33.66
CA GLU A 275 0.70 32.33 33.47
C GLU A 275 2.20 32.15 33.58
N GLU A 276 2.96 32.90 32.75
CA GLU A 276 4.42 32.76 32.62
C GLU A 276 5.13 32.95 33.94
N ASP A 277 4.67 33.82 34.84
CA ASP A 277 5.28 34.06 36.13
C ASP A 277 5.10 32.88 37.11
N GLN A 278 4.10 32.07 36.95
CA GLN A 278 3.79 30.89 37.76
C GLN A 278 4.45 29.60 37.26
N ILE A 279 4.79 29.52 35.99
CA ILE A 279 5.31 28.29 35.38
C ILE A 279 6.61 27.77 36.02
N ARG A 280 7.45 28.69 36.57
CA ARG A 280 8.66 28.34 37.28
C ARG A 280 8.47 27.42 38.49
N HIS A 281 7.25 27.35 39.03
CA HIS A 281 6.90 26.53 40.18
C HIS A 281 6.33 25.19 39.81
N ILE A 282 6.08 24.93 38.51
CA ILE A 282 5.46 23.72 38.02
C ILE A 282 6.56 22.75 37.53
N GLN A 283 6.44 21.50 37.93
CA GLN A 283 7.35 20.41 37.57
C GLN A 283 6.55 19.21 37.08
N LEU A 284 7.18 18.39 36.24
CA LEU A 284 6.60 17.11 35.80
C LEU A 284 6.40 16.19 37.01
N GLY A 285 5.30 15.45 37.02
CA GLY A 285 4.95 14.53 38.09
C GLY A 285 4.24 15.18 39.29
N GLN A 286 3.95 16.50 39.26
CA GLN A 286 3.20 17.16 40.35
C GLN A 286 1.76 16.70 40.39
N PRO A 287 1.22 16.42 41.59
CA PRO A 287 -0.18 16.11 41.76
C PRO A 287 -1.05 17.35 41.52
N VAL A 288 -2.16 17.13 40.85
CA VAL A 288 -3.14 18.16 40.50
C VAL A 288 -4.50 17.70 40.95
N LYS A 289 -5.20 18.58 41.65
CA LYS A 289 -6.64 18.45 41.94
C LYS A 289 -7.42 19.09 40.79
N ILE A 290 -8.36 18.37 40.23
CA ILE A 290 -9.18 18.81 39.10
C ILE A 290 -10.65 18.80 39.51
N ASP A 291 -11.32 19.93 39.37
CA ASP A 291 -12.73 20.09 39.63
C ASP A 291 -13.45 20.42 38.32
N PHE A 292 -14.28 19.51 37.81
CA PHE A 292 -15.05 19.72 36.58
C PHE A 292 -16.37 20.42 36.87
N ASN A 293 -16.72 21.41 36.07
CA ASN A 293 -17.99 22.13 36.22
C ASN A 293 -19.22 21.21 36.05
N ALA A 294 -19.07 20.12 35.26
CA ALA A 294 -20.12 19.13 35.08
C ALA A 294 -20.32 18.21 36.28
N TYR A 295 -19.37 18.13 37.20
CA TYR A 295 -19.42 17.28 38.39
C TYR A 295 -19.21 18.10 39.68
N PRO A 296 -20.13 18.99 40.05
CA PRO A 296 -20.03 19.77 41.27
C PRO A 296 -19.92 18.82 42.48
N PHE A 297 -19.02 19.14 43.40
CA PHE A 297 -18.73 18.39 44.63
C PHE A 297 -17.82 17.14 44.46
N ASN A 298 -17.45 16.78 43.26
CA ASN A 298 -16.48 15.69 42.99
C ASN A 298 -15.16 16.27 42.51
N SER A 299 -14.09 15.95 43.23
CA SER A 299 -12.73 16.31 42.82
C SER A 299 -12.00 15.09 42.27
N PHE A 300 -11.29 15.28 41.18
CA PHE A 300 -10.53 14.24 40.50
C PHE A 300 -9.04 14.51 40.67
N ARG A 301 -8.24 13.46 40.59
CA ARG A 301 -6.80 13.56 40.69
C ARG A 301 -6.16 13.49 39.30
N GLY A 302 -5.15 14.30 39.10
CA GLY A 302 -4.32 14.29 37.92
C GLY A 302 -2.84 14.46 38.24
N GLU A 303 -2.02 14.36 37.25
CA GLU A 303 -0.56 14.51 37.31
C GLU A 303 -0.08 15.31 36.11
N VAL A 304 0.83 16.27 36.33
CA VAL A 304 1.46 17.05 35.24
C VAL A 304 2.40 16.15 34.44
N ILE A 305 2.03 15.92 33.17
CA ILE A 305 2.83 15.05 32.26
C ILE A 305 3.63 15.84 31.22
N TYR A 306 3.26 17.10 30.95
CA TYR A 306 3.92 17.93 29.95
C TYR A 306 3.81 19.41 30.31
N ILE A 307 4.89 20.15 30.06
CA ILE A 307 4.96 21.61 30.19
C ILE A 307 5.38 22.16 28.83
N GLY A 308 4.56 23.04 28.26
CA GLY A 308 4.82 23.69 26.97
C GLY A 308 6.10 24.54 27.00
N ARG A 309 6.77 24.62 25.86
CA ARG A 309 7.97 25.43 25.68
C ARG A 309 7.73 26.68 24.82
N VAL A 310 6.48 26.85 24.37
CA VAL A 310 6.06 27.96 23.52
C VAL A 310 4.80 28.56 24.14
N THR A 311 4.71 29.89 24.15
CA THR A 311 3.54 30.58 24.66
C THR A 311 2.39 30.55 23.68
N LEU A 312 1.17 30.58 24.15
CA LEU A 312 -0.03 30.58 23.28
C LEU A 312 -0.11 31.83 22.40
N SER A 313 0.44 32.96 22.84
CA SER A 313 0.51 34.20 22.06
C SER A 313 1.39 34.04 20.82
N ASP A 314 2.51 33.37 20.90
CA ASP A 314 3.39 33.10 19.75
C ASP A 314 2.74 32.15 18.75
N LEU A 315 2.02 31.13 19.24
CA LEU A 315 1.25 30.21 18.40
C LEU A 315 0.07 30.90 17.70
N ALA A 316 -0.59 31.86 18.36
CA ALA A 316 -1.69 32.63 17.80
C ALA A 316 -1.19 33.68 16.78
N MET A 317 -0.05 34.32 17.03
CA MET A 317 0.54 35.31 16.11
C MET A 317 1.03 34.66 14.82
N SER A 318 1.49 33.41 14.84
CA SER A 318 1.85 32.69 13.62
C SER A 318 0.66 32.38 12.70
N LYS A 319 -0.57 32.40 13.22
CA LYS A 319 -1.82 32.21 12.45
C LYS A 319 -2.54 33.52 12.08
N ALA A 320 -2.19 34.64 12.69
CA ALA A 320 -2.88 35.93 12.58
C ALA A 320 -1.97 37.07 12.12
N ASP A 321 -0.98 36.81 11.29
CA ASP A 321 -0.12 37.88 10.74
C ASP A 321 -0.82 38.59 9.59
N LEU A 322 -1.77 39.48 9.90
CA LEU A 322 -2.28 40.52 9.00
C LEU A 322 -3.22 41.47 9.79
N GLY A 323 -2.71 42.35 10.64
CA GLY A 323 -3.53 43.42 11.19
C GLY A 323 -2.89 44.15 12.35
N GLY A 324 -2.13 45.18 12.02
CA GLY A 324 -1.49 46.04 13.00
C GLY A 324 -2.44 46.64 14.06
N GLY A 325 -2.26 46.22 15.29
CA GLY A 325 -2.88 46.79 16.45
C GLY A 325 -1.88 46.94 17.59
N ARG A 326 -1.53 48.17 17.93
CA ARG A 326 -0.57 48.51 18.97
C ARG A 326 -0.90 47.90 20.33
N GLY A 327 -0.03 47.04 20.84
CA GLY A 327 0.45 47.06 22.20
C GLY A 327 -0.57 46.94 23.35
N ARG A 328 -1.41 45.90 23.40
CA ARG A 328 -1.82 45.37 24.70
C ARG A 328 -0.81 44.29 25.10
N LYS A 329 -0.15 44.45 26.26
CA LYS A 329 0.68 43.40 26.85
C LYS A 329 -0.26 42.25 27.20
N LEU A 330 -0.42 41.29 26.27
CA LEU A 330 -1.20 40.08 26.53
C LEU A 330 -0.42 39.27 27.57
N VAL A 331 -1.09 38.86 28.63
CA VAL A 331 -0.50 37.95 29.62
C VAL A 331 -0.12 36.67 28.86
N GLN A 332 1.17 36.36 28.89
CA GLN A 332 1.67 35.16 28.20
C GLN A 332 1.30 33.94 29.03
N ARG A 333 0.72 32.94 28.37
CA ARG A 333 0.33 31.68 28.99
C ARG A 333 1.01 30.52 28.34
N ILE A 334 1.44 29.57 29.17
CA ILE A 334 2.13 28.34 28.74
C ILE A 334 1.21 27.16 28.99
N PRO A 335 0.88 26.36 27.95
CA PRO A 335 0.01 25.21 28.09
C PRO A 335 0.73 24.09 28.85
N ILE A 336 0.06 23.48 29.81
CA ILE A 336 0.49 22.26 30.45
C ILE A 336 -0.55 21.16 30.19
N LYS A 337 -0.08 19.89 30.09
CA LYS A 337 -0.98 18.74 30.02
C LYS A 337 -0.95 17.99 31.34
N ILE A 338 -2.14 17.68 31.81
CA ILE A 338 -2.39 16.97 33.05
C ILE A 338 -3.10 15.67 32.70
N LYS A 339 -2.49 14.55 33.04
CA LYS A 339 -3.10 13.23 32.87
C LYS A 339 -4.09 12.99 34.00
N LEU A 340 -5.27 12.53 33.66
CA LEU A 340 -6.28 12.11 34.62
C LEU A 340 -5.90 10.76 35.22
N VAL A 341 -5.80 10.70 36.54
CA VAL A 341 -5.63 9.46 37.32
C VAL A 341 -7.00 8.83 37.54
N ASP A 342 -7.93 9.65 37.99
CA ASP A 342 -9.35 9.28 38.18
C ASP A 342 -10.15 9.92 37.05
N LYS A 343 -10.87 9.11 36.23
CA LYS A 343 -11.68 9.61 35.11
C LYS A 343 -13.15 9.72 35.54
N PRO A 344 -13.88 10.83 35.22
CA PRO A 344 -15.32 10.86 35.34
C PRO A 344 -15.99 9.87 34.38
N GLU A 345 -17.26 9.51 34.66
CA GLU A 345 -18.01 8.57 33.81
C GLU A 345 -18.21 9.11 32.39
N ILE A 346 -18.46 10.42 32.26
CA ILE A 346 -18.59 11.10 30.98
C ILE A 346 -17.47 12.12 30.88
N THR A 347 -16.64 11.96 29.84
CA THR A 347 -15.56 12.87 29.50
C THR A 347 -15.71 13.29 28.05
N ALA A 348 -16.02 14.56 27.81
CA ALA A 348 -16.10 15.09 26.44
C ALA A 348 -15.00 16.13 26.22
N PRO A 349 -14.30 16.09 25.08
CA PRO A 349 -13.37 17.14 24.70
C PRO A 349 -14.05 18.51 24.71
N GLY A 350 -13.40 19.51 25.32
CA GLY A 350 -13.94 20.83 25.48
C GLY A 350 -14.63 21.11 26.85
N MET A 351 -14.86 20.08 27.67
CA MET A 351 -15.38 20.29 29.03
C MET A 351 -14.46 21.20 29.86
N LEU A 352 -15.04 22.16 30.56
CA LEU A 352 -14.32 23.08 31.42
C LEU A 352 -13.98 22.44 32.77
N ALA A 353 -12.78 22.72 33.23
CA ALA A 353 -12.27 22.28 34.52
C ALA A 353 -11.52 23.42 35.22
N GLU A 354 -11.49 23.36 36.51
CA GLU A 354 -10.59 24.15 37.34
C GLU A 354 -9.47 23.23 37.86
N VAL A 355 -8.24 23.69 37.81
CA VAL A 355 -7.09 22.92 38.26
C VAL A 355 -6.39 23.63 39.40
N ASN A 356 -6.03 22.85 40.40
CA ASN A 356 -5.25 23.29 41.55
C ASN A 356 -3.99 22.43 41.64
N ILE A 357 -2.83 23.04 41.34
CA ILE A 357 -1.53 22.36 41.24
C ILE A 357 -0.78 22.63 42.55
N GLN A 358 -0.42 21.56 43.27
CA GLN A 358 0.34 21.68 44.50
C GLN A 358 1.83 21.94 44.16
N ILE A 359 2.35 23.09 44.60
CA ILE A 359 3.77 23.44 44.47
C ILE A 359 4.58 22.64 45.48
N GLN A 360 5.59 21.86 45.07
CA GLN A 360 6.47 21.17 46.03
C GLN A 360 7.34 22.16 46.78
N ASP A 361 7.43 21.93 48.09
CA ASP A 361 8.06 22.78 49.12
C ASP A 361 9.57 23.09 49.00
N LYS A 362 10.16 23.28 47.80
CA LYS A 362 11.55 23.67 47.67
C LYS A 362 11.83 25.18 47.71
N VAL A 363 10.78 26.01 47.91
CA VAL A 363 10.91 27.47 47.85
C VAL A 363 11.34 28.09 49.20
N PHE A 364 11.23 27.36 50.29
CA PHE A 364 11.51 27.91 51.63
C PHE A 364 12.87 27.59 52.25
N LEU A 365 13.82 26.99 51.48
CA LEU A 365 15.15 26.66 51.97
C LEU A 365 16.26 27.30 51.10
N LYS A 366 16.15 28.60 50.81
CA LYS A 366 17.32 29.41 50.37
C LYS A 366 17.26 30.79 51.01
#